data_d7d151523b7fa43e7ca2f2ecfc395f8a
#
_entry.id   d7d151523b7fa43e7ca2f2ecfc395f8a
#
_cell.length_a   1.000
_cell.length_b   1.000
_cell.length_c   1.000
_cell.angle_alpha   90.00
_cell.angle_beta   90.00
_cell.angle_gamma   90.00
#
_symmetry.space_group_name_H-M   'P 1'
#
loop_
_entity.id
_entity.type
_entity.pdbx_description
1 polymer ?
#
loop_
_entity_poly.entity_id
_entity_poly.type
_entity_poly.pdbx_seq_one_letter_code
_entity_poly.pdbx_strand_id
1 'polypeptide(L)'
;MNLAKQHLDIGLFSTKRDEQLAFWQHTVGLPYDHMGKLGGGMQQHRHHMNGSILKMNHSRHPLPAAPPSGIVGLQIAKEGLAAPQALSDPDGNKVTLVPRITDGGADGVQGIAILLKVNDPAEHDRFWTDAMQFERAGEGRYRCGDSLVVIAERGRVERSAEWRGPGYRYMTVQVWDCLAEYDGILARGGASGGAPRVLGDTVRFAFVCDPDGNHIEISQRASLTGGRL
;
A
#
# COMPACT_ATOMS: atom_id res chain seq x y z
N MET A 1 8.01 4.85 -14.60
CA MET A 1 7.45 3.54 -14.18
C MET A 1 6.29 3.13 -15.09
N ASN A 2 6.29 1.90 -15.60
CA ASN A 2 5.25 1.42 -16.52
C ASN A 2 4.17 0.63 -15.74
N LEU A 3 3.09 1.32 -15.39
CA LEU A 3 2.02 0.78 -14.55
C LEU A 3 1.08 -0.13 -15.35
N ALA A 4 0.84 -1.35 -14.89
CA ALA A 4 -0.21 -2.25 -15.39
C ALA A 4 -1.58 -1.94 -14.75
N LYS A 5 -1.59 -1.18 -13.66
CA LYS A 5 -2.79 -0.75 -12.95
C LYS A 5 -2.56 0.66 -12.39
N GLN A 6 -3.51 1.55 -12.62
CA GLN A 6 -3.44 2.97 -12.21
C GLN A 6 -3.88 3.19 -10.75
N HIS A 7 -3.58 2.25 -9.87
CA HIS A 7 -3.99 2.27 -8.46
C HIS A 7 -2.93 1.61 -7.58
N LEU A 8 -2.65 2.18 -6.41
CA LEU A 8 -1.87 1.52 -5.35
C LEU A 8 -2.76 0.55 -4.58
N ASP A 9 -2.19 -0.61 -4.21
CA ASP A 9 -2.78 -1.47 -3.20
C ASP A 9 -2.08 -1.27 -1.86
N ILE A 10 -2.74 -1.65 -0.75
CA ILE A 10 -2.15 -1.58 0.59
C ILE A 10 -2.31 -2.90 1.32
N GLY A 11 -1.29 -3.30 2.08
CA GLY A 11 -1.28 -4.51 2.88
C GLY A 11 -1.15 -4.22 4.36
N LEU A 12 -1.98 -4.90 5.15
CA LEU A 12 -1.89 -4.94 6.61
C LEU A 12 -1.80 -6.38 7.09
N PHE A 13 -1.26 -6.57 8.31
CA PHE A 13 -1.26 -7.86 8.99
C PHE A 13 -2.05 -7.79 10.30
N SER A 14 -2.82 -8.84 10.57
CA SER A 14 -3.63 -8.96 11.78
C SER A 14 -3.80 -10.43 12.20
N THR A 15 -4.03 -10.66 13.48
CA THR A 15 -4.50 -11.96 14.01
C THR A 15 -6.01 -11.96 14.28
N LYS A 16 -6.69 -10.82 14.15
CA LYS A 16 -8.12 -10.60 14.41
C LYS A 16 -8.96 -10.75 13.15
N ARG A 17 -9.03 -11.96 12.58
CA ARG A 17 -9.66 -12.19 11.27
C ARG A 17 -11.09 -11.67 11.20
N ASP A 18 -11.95 -12.13 12.10
CA ASP A 18 -13.38 -11.92 11.98
C ASP A 18 -13.76 -10.47 12.27
N GLU A 19 -13.10 -9.83 13.23
CA GLU A 19 -13.26 -8.42 13.55
C GLU A 19 -12.78 -7.53 12.39
N GLN A 20 -11.65 -7.86 11.79
CA GLN A 20 -11.13 -7.14 10.62
C GLN A 20 -12.07 -7.29 9.41
N LEU A 21 -12.55 -8.50 9.12
CA LEU A 21 -13.51 -8.72 8.04
C LEU A 21 -14.80 -7.93 8.27
N ALA A 22 -15.35 -7.95 9.49
CA ALA A 22 -16.54 -7.18 9.85
C ALA A 22 -16.31 -5.67 9.69
N PHE A 23 -15.17 -5.15 10.13
CA PHE A 23 -14.82 -3.74 10.00
C PHE A 23 -14.75 -3.31 8.52
N TRP A 24 -13.95 -4.01 7.70
CA TRP A 24 -13.73 -3.61 6.32
C TRP A 24 -14.98 -3.79 5.45
N GLN A 25 -15.78 -4.85 5.69
CA GLN A 25 -16.96 -5.14 4.88
C GLN A 25 -18.20 -4.35 5.32
N HIS A 26 -18.42 -4.17 6.62
CA HIS A 26 -19.66 -3.57 7.13
C HIS A 26 -19.48 -2.14 7.62
N THR A 27 -18.38 -1.79 8.28
CA THR A 27 -18.16 -0.43 8.79
C THR A 27 -17.66 0.48 7.68
N VAL A 28 -16.61 0.06 6.94
CA VAL A 28 -16.07 0.82 5.80
C VAL A 28 -16.92 0.60 4.54
N GLY A 29 -17.46 -0.61 4.37
CA GLY A 29 -18.33 -0.98 3.24
C GLY A 29 -17.54 -1.39 2.00
N LEU A 30 -16.36 -2.02 2.15
CA LEU A 30 -15.58 -2.50 1.01
C LEU A 30 -16.12 -3.85 0.49
N PRO A 31 -16.34 -3.98 -0.83
CA PRO A 31 -16.71 -5.26 -1.42
C PRO A 31 -15.59 -6.29 -1.24
N TYR A 32 -15.95 -7.47 -0.73
CA TYR A 32 -15.03 -8.60 -0.62
C TYR A 32 -14.75 -9.20 -2.00
N ASP A 33 -13.47 -9.47 -2.29
CA ASP A 33 -13.05 -10.12 -3.54
C ASP A 33 -12.85 -11.63 -3.30
N HIS A 34 -11.73 -12.01 -2.71
CA HIS A 34 -11.44 -13.43 -2.42
C HIS A 34 -10.39 -13.58 -1.31
N MET A 35 -10.16 -14.83 -0.90
CA MET A 35 -9.08 -15.20 0.00
C MET A 35 -8.05 -16.05 -0.72
N GLY A 36 -6.78 -15.61 -0.68
CA GLY A 36 -5.62 -16.38 -1.12
C GLY A 36 -4.86 -16.99 0.06
N LYS A 37 -4.34 -18.21 -0.12
CA LYS A 37 -3.45 -18.85 0.86
C LYS A 37 -2.00 -18.49 0.55
N LEU A 38 -1.28 -17.92 1.51
CA LEU A 38 0.13 -17.54 1.35
C LEU A 38 1.12 -18.55 1.94
N GLY A 39 0.62 -19.66 2.52
CA GLY A 39 1.44 -20.62 3.25
C GLY A 39 1.69 -20.23 4.71
N GLY A 40 2.30 -21.12 5.51
CA GLY A 40 2.66 -20.84 6.89
C GLY A 40 1.51 -20.38 7.81
N GLY A 41 0.26 -20.78 7.54
CA GLY A 41 -0.91 -20.32 8.29
C GLY A 41 -1.41 -18.91 7.91
N MET A 42 -0.81 -18.27 6.92
CA MET A 42 -1.19 -16.94 6.45
C MET A 42 -2.28 -17.01 5.37
N GLN A 43 -3.32 -16.20 5.51
CA GLN A 43 -4.42 -16.02 4.56
C GLN A 43 -4.52 -14.55 4.20
N GLN A 44 -4.55 -14.23 2.91
CA GLN A 44 -4.75 -12.87 2.43
C GLN A 44 -6.20 -12.70 1.99
N HIS A 45 -6.98 -11.94 2.75
CA HIS A 45 -8.33 -11.51 2.40
C HIS A 45 -8.23 -10.20 1.62
N ARG A 46 -8.84 -10.16 0.45
CA ARG A 46 -8.76 -9.04 -0.48
C ARG A 46 -10.11 -8.33 -0.55
N HIS A 47 -10.07 -7.00 -0.58
CA HIS A 47 -11.27 -6.17 -0.70
C HIS A 47 -11.03 -5.11 -1.77
N HIS A 48 -12.04 -4.88 -2.61
CA HIS A 48 -12.01 -3.80 -3.58
C HIS A 48 -12.15 -2.44 -2.89
N MET A 49 -11.34 -1.47 -3.34
CA MET A 49 -11.24 -0.15 -2.71
C MET A 49 -10.97 0.90 -3.79
N ASN A 50 -11.99 1.36 -4.50
CA ASN A 50 -11.87 2.36 -5.59
C ASN A 50 -10.81 1.99 -6.64
N GLY A 51 -10.84 0.76 -7.16
CA GLY A 51 -9.80 0.27 -8.07
C GLY A 51 -8.55 -0.28 -7.38
N SER A 52 -8.21 0.19 -6.19
CA SER A 52 -7.20 -0.38 -5.31
C SER A 52 -7.65 -1.68 -4.65
N ILE A 53 -6.71 -2.41 -4.06
CA ILE A 53 -7.00 -3.58 -3.22
C ILE A 53 -6.44 -3.36 -1.82
N LEU A 54 -7.30 -3.55 -0.82
CA LEU A 54 -6.86 -3.78 0.54
C LEU A 54 -6.51 -5.26 0.69
N LYS A 55 -5.27 -5.57 1.08
CA LYS A 55 -4.75 -6.91 1.33
C LYS A 55 -4.66 -7.13 2.85
N MET A 56 -5.71 -7.67 3.47
CA MET A 56 -5.69 -8.03 4.89
C MET A 56 -5.06 -9.42 5.04
N ASN A 57 -3.81 -9.46 5.52
CA ASN A 57 -3.05 -10.69 5.75
C ASN A 57 -3.33 -11.19 7.17
N HIS A 58 -4.24 -12.15 7.29
CA HIS A 58 -4.55 -12.81 8.54
C HIS A 58 -3.53 -13.90 8.86
N SER A 59 -2.90 -13.83 10.02
CA SER A 59 -2.05 -14.89 10.56
C SER A 59 -2.80 -15.71 11.60
N ARG A 60 -2.74 -17.04 11.48
CA ARG A 60 -3.25 -17.98 12.51
C ARG A 60 -2.31 -18.10 13.72
N HIS A 61 -1.09 -17.60 13.57
CA HIS A 61 -0.05 -17.59 14.60
C HIS A 61 0.20 -16.17 15.08
N PRO A 62 0.76 -15.97 16.28
CA PRO A 62 1.19 -14.65 16.70
C PRO A 62 2.08 -13.99 15.64
N LEU A 63 1.83 -12.72 15.39
CA LEU A 63 2.70 -11.93 14.51
C LEU A 63 3.98 -11.57 15.25
N PRO A 64 5.11 -11.44 14.54
CA PRO A 64 6.35 -10.97 15.13
C PRO A 64 6.18 -9.61 15.80
N ALA A 65 6.86 -9.40 16.91
CA ALA A 65 7.00 -8.07 17.49
C ALA A 65 7.87 -7.23 16.55
N ALA A 66 7.29 -6.15 16.04
CA ALA A 66 7.97 -5.18 15.19
C ALA A 66 7.45 -3.78 15.50
N PRO A 67 8.29 -2.73 15.41
CA PRO A 67 7.82 -1.37 15.54
C PRO A 67 6.78 -1.06 14.45
N PRO A 68 5.87 -0.10 14.65
CA PRO A 68 4.97 0.36 13.61
C PRO A 68 5.74 0.77 12.35
N SER A 69 5.18 0.53 11.18
CA SER A 69 5.73 1.10 9.93
C SER A 69 5.51 2.62 9.89
N GLY A 70 6.14 3.28 8.92
CA GLY A 70 5.86 4.68 8.63
C GLY A 70 4.47 4.93 8.05
N ILE A 71 3.69 3.88 7.71
CA ILE A 71 2.32 4.05 7.21
C ILE A 71 1.39 4.32 8.40
N VAL A 72 0.99 5.58 8.58
CA VAL A 72 0.22 6.04 9.75
C VAL A 72 -1.28 6.16 9.52
N GLY A 73 -1.74 5.99 8.29
CA GLY A 73 -3.17 6.03 7.98
C GLY A 73 -3.49 5.78 6.52
N LEU A 74 -4.77 5.58 6.27
CA LEU A 74 -5.34 5.37 4.95
C LEU A 74 -6.56 6.28 4.78
N GLN A 75 -6.59 7.07 3.71
CA GLN A 75 -7.79 7.78 3.29
C GLN A 75 -8.43 7.04 2.13
N ILE A 76 -9.75 6.92 2.16
CA ILE A 76 -10.55 6.25 1.12
C ILE A 76 -11.62 7.23 0.64
N ALA A 77 -11.59 7.56 -0.64
CA ALA A 77 -12.63 8.41 -1.24
C ALA A 77 -13.98 7.68 -1.24
N LYS A 78 -15.02 8.37 -0.79
CA LYS A 78 -16.38 7.83 -0.72
C LYS A 78 -17.37 8.82 -1.33
N GLU A 79 -18.19 8.33 -2.24
CA GLU A 79 -19.26 9.13 -2.86
C GLU A 79 -20.34 9.46 -1.85
N GLY A 80 -20.95 10.64 -1.99
CA GLY A 80 -22.06 11.09 -1.14
C GLY A 80 -21.68 11.46 0.29
N LEU A 81 -20.38 11.45 0.64
CA LEU A 81 -19.91 11.88 1.95
C LEU A 81 -19.76 13.41 1.97
N ALA A 82 -20.42 14.08 2.92
CA ALA A 82 -20.38 15.55 3.05
C ALA A 82 -19.13 16.06 3.76
N ALA A 83 -18.53 15.26 4.67
CA ALA A 83 -17.35 15.62 5.45
C ALA A 83 -16.54 14.38 5.78
N PRO A 84 -15.22 14.51 6.06
CA PRO A 84 -14.38 13.39 6.45
C PRO A 84 -14.89 12.67 7.69
N GLN A 85 -14.81 11.34 7.69
CA GLN A 85 -15.19 10.47 8.79
C GLN A 85 -13.97 9.65 9.24
N ALA A 86 -13.48 9.92 10.45
CA ALA A 86 -12.38 9.19 11.05
C ALA A 86 -12.86 7.88 11.68
N LEU A 87 -12.16 6.80 11.38
CA LEU A 87 -12.40 5.44 11.87
C LEU A 87 -11.08 4.84 12.36
N SER A 88 -11.17 3.75 13.13
CA SER A 88 -10.02 2.91 13.47
C SER A 88 -10.43 1.46 13.29
N ASP A 89 -9.54 0.66 12.69
CA ASP A 89 -9.76 -0.77 12.58
C ASP A 89 -9.55 -1.47 13.94
N PRO A 90 -9.85 -2.78 14.09
CA PRO A 90 -9.71 -3.51 15.35
C PRO A 90 -8.30 -3.54 15.95
N ASP A 91 -7.27 -3.27 15.15
CA ASP A 91 -5.88 -3.17 15.60
C ASP A 91 -5.43 -1.71 15.85
N GLY A 92 -6.34 -0.73 15.72
CA GLY A 92 -6.09 0.68 15.95
C GLY A 92 -5.50 1.43 14.76
N ASN A 93 -5.46 0.81 13.55
CA ASN A 93 -5.00 1.50 12.36
C ASN A 93 -5.99 2.59 11.94
N LYS A 94 -5.47 3.79 11.66
CA LYS A 94 -6.31 4.94 11.27
C LYS A 94 -6.82 4.77 9.84
N VAL A 95 -8.12 4.97 9.68
CA VAL A 95 -8.82 5.01 8.39
C VAL A 95 -9.67 6.28 8.35
N THR A 96 -9.61 7.04 7.27
CA THR A 96 -10.49 8.20 7.09
C THR A 96 -11.24 8.05 5.77
N LEU A 97 -12.56 7.98 5.85
CA LEU A 97 -13.39 8.14 4.66
C LEU A 97 -13.43 9.62 4.32
N VAL A 98 -13.15 9.99 3.08
CA VAL A 98 -13.14 11.38 2.62
C VAL A 98 -14.11 11.57 1.47
N PRO A 99 -14.73 12.77 1.31
CA PRO A 99 -15.52 13.07 0.13
C PRO A 99 -14.71 12.81 -1.14
N ARG A 100 -15.31 12.11 -2.13
CA ARG A 100 -14.65 11.90 -3.42
C ARG A 100 -14.62 13.21 -4.19
N ILE A 101 -13.45 13.63 -4.64
CA ILE A 101 -13.28 14.78 -5.50
C ILE A 101 -13.21 14.30 -6.95
N THR A 102 -14.18 14.73 -7.77
CA THR A 102 -14.29 14.37 -9.19
C THR A 102 -13.60 15.37 -10.12
N ASP A 103 -13.36 16.58 -9.65
CA ASP A 103 -12.98 17.72 -10.51
C ASP A 103 -11.46 17.89 -10.69
N GLY A 104 -10.67 16.83 -10.44
CA GLY A 104 -9.22 16.83 -10.72
C GLY A 104 -8.40 17.80 -9.88
N GLY A 105 -8.95 18.32 -8.78
CA GLY A 105 -8.21 19.17 -7.84
C GLY A 105 -6.95 18.48 -7.34
N ALA A 106 -5.81 19.14 -7.41
CA ALA A 106 -4.49 18.59 -7.05
C ALA A 106 -4.44 18.02 -5.62
N ASP A 107 -5.28 18.53 -4.73
CA ASP A 107 -5.32 18.19 -3.32
C ASP A 107 -6.35 17.11 -2.95
N GLY A 108 -7.17 16.66 -3.88
CA GLY A 108 -8.28 15.74 -3.63
C GLY A 108 -7.90 14.27 -3.75
N VAL A 109 -8.54 13.43 -2.92
CA VAL A 109 -8.44 11.98 -3.01
C VAL A 109 -9.52 11.46 -3.95
N GLN A 110 -9.11 10.88 -5.09
CA GLN A 110 -10.03 10.27 -6.07
C GLN A 110 -10.26 8.78 -5.77
N GLY A 111 -9.21 8.05 -5.44
CA GLY A 111 -9.22 6.65 -5.06
C GLY A 111 -8.88 6.48 -3.59
N ILE A 112 -7.59 6.41 -3.30
CA ILE A 112 -7.05 6.32 -1.94
C ILE A 112 -5.87 7.26 -1.76
N ALA A 113 -5.55 7.60 -0.49
CA ALA A 113 -4.28 8.18 -0.12
C ALA A 113 -3.66 7.39 1.05
N ILE A 114 -2.40 6.99 0.89
CA ILE A 114 -1.60 6.33 1.93
C ILE A 114 -0.80 7.41 2.65
N LEU A 115 -1.04 7.54 3.96
CA LEU A 115 -0.43 8.58 4.78
C LEU A 115 0.85 8.07 5.43
N LEU A 116 1.94 8.80 5.27
CA LEU A 116 3.24 8.47 5.82
C LEU A 116 3.66 9.45 6.91
N LYS A 117 4.25 8.90 7.96
CA LYS A 117 5.17 9.58 8.84
C LYS A 117 6.59 9.31 8.36
N VAL A 118 7.43 10.34 8.28
CA VAL A 118 8.77 10.24 7.69
C VAL A 118 9.84 10.92 8.56
N ASN A 119 11.06 10.37 8.53
CA ASN A 119 12.22 10.99 9.20
C ASN A 119 12.68 12.25 8.47
N ASP A 120 12.92 12.14 7.16
CA ASP A 120 13.38 13.24 6.30
C ASP A 120 12.50 13.38 5.05
N PRO A 121 11.63 14.41 4.99
CA PRO A 121 10.80 14.65 3.82
C PRO A 121 11.57 14.89 2.51
N ALA A 122 12.78 15.44 2.56
CA ALA A 122 13.55 15.70 1.35
C ALA A 122 14.12 14.41 0.75
N GLU A 123 14.50 13.42 1.59
CA GLU A 123 14.87 12.09 1.10
C GLU A 123 13.68 11.37 0.49
N HIS A 124 12.51 11.46 1.13
CA HIS A 124 11.27 10.91 0.58
C HIS A 124 10.85 11.57 -0.71
N ASP A 125 11.01 12.89 -0.83
CA ASP A 125 10.69 13.60 -2.07
C ASP A 125 11.52 13.06 -3.24
N ARG A 126 12.84 12.93 -3.07
CA ARG A 126 13.73 12.31 -4.09
C ARG A 126 13.35 10.86 -4.38
N PHE A 127 13.04 10.08 -3.35
CA PHE A 127 12.66 8.69 -3.54
C PHE A 127 11.38 8.55 -4.38
N TRP A 128 10.32 9.29 -4.04
CA TRP A 128 9.05 9.18 -4.76
C TRP A 128 9.12 9.74 -6.18
N THR A 129 9.85 10.87 -6.39
CA THR A 129 9.94 11.50 -7.71
C THR A 129 10.98 10.85 -8.61
N ASP A 130 12.17 10.56 -8.10
CA ASP A 130 13.29 10.11 -8.93
C ASP A 130 13.33 8.57 -8.99
N ALA A 131 13.36 7.88 -7.84
CA ALA A 131 13.46 6.42 -7.82
C ALA A 131 12.16 5.76 -8.28
N MET A 132 11.01 6.15 -7.70
CA MET A 132 9.70 5.59 -8.04
C MET A 132 9.05 6.24 -9.27
N GLN A 133 9.52 7.40 -9.71
CA GLN A 133 8.97 8.16 -10.86
C GLN A 133 7.47 8.48 -10.70
N PHE A 134 7.03 8.76 -9.47
CA PHE A 134 5.69 9.24 -9.24
C PHE A 134 5.61 10.75 -9.53
N GLU A 135 4.47 11.18 -10.06
CA GLU A 135 4.20 12.58 -10.29
C GLU A 135 4.02 13.34 -8.97
N ARG A 136 4.68 14.51 -8.84
CA ARG A 136 4.46 15.40 -7.70
C ARG A 136 3.09 16.08 -7.83
N ALA A 137 2.19 15.80 -6.89
CA ALA A 137 0.83 16.34 -6.84
C ALA A 137 0.67 17.45 -5.79
N GLY A 138 1.76 18.04 -5.34
CA GLY A 138 1.84 19.08 -4.31
C GLY A 138 2.99 18.81 -3.34
N GLU A 139 3.19 19.68 -2.35
CA GLU A 139 4.21 19.49 -1.33
C GLU A 139 3.93 18.22 -0.51
N GLY A 140 4.90 17.30 -0.48
CA GLY A 140 4.78 16.01 0.22
C GLY A 140 3.68 15.09 -0.33
N ARG A 141 3.25 15.27 -1.57
CA ARG A 141 2.17 14.49 -2.21
C ARG A 141 2.66 13.93 -3.54
N TYR A 142 2.53 12.62 -3.73
CA TYR A 142 3.03 11.90 -4.90
C TYR A 142 1.94 11.02 -5.47
N ARG A 143 1.72 11.11 -6.77
CA ARG A 143 0.64 10.43 -7.49
C ARG A 143 1.12 9.17 -8.19
N CYS A 144 0.38 8.09 -7.97
CA CYS A 144 0.48 6.86 -8.74
C CYS A 144 -0.91 6.54 -9.31
N GLY A 145 -1.13 6.90 -10.57
CA GLY A 145 -2.47 6.86 -11.17
C GLY A 145 -3.45 7.76 -10.42
N ASP A 146 -4.53 7.19 -9.86
CA ASP A 146 -5.53 7.90 -9.04
C ASP A 146 -5.23 7.87 -7.54
N SER A 147 -4.19 7.16 -7.14
CA SER A 147 -3.80 7.00 -5.74
C SER A 147 -2.71 7.99 -5.35
N LEU A 148 -2.68 8.36 -4.08
CA LEU A 148 -1.71 9.27 -3.51
C LEU A 148 -0.86 8.59 -2.42
N VAL A 149 0.41 8.94 -2.38
CA VAL A 149 1.27 8.82 -1.20
C VAL A 149 1.43 10.23 -0.63
N VAL A 150 1.17 10.38 0.67
CA VAL A 150 1.16 11.70 1.32
C VAL A 150 2.05 11.68 2.55
N ILE A 151 3.01 12.58 2.64
CA ILE A 151 3.76 12.86 3.87
C ILE A 151 2.84 13.64 4.81
N ALA A 152 2.26 12.95 5.79
CA ALA A 152 1.31 13.53 6.73
C ALA A 152 1.97 14.00 8.02
N GLU A 153 3.06 13.36 8.44
CA GLU A 153 3.75 13.64 9.69
C GLU A 153 5.27 13.60 9.51
N ARG A 154 5.98 14.42 10.28
CA ARG A 154 7.44 14.33 10.46
C ARG A 154 7.74 13.73 11.82
N GLY A 155 8.74 12.89 11.90
CA GLY A 155 9.21 12.35 13.15
C GLY A 155 9.82 10.98 13.00
N ARG A 156 10.44 10.49 14.08
CA ARG A 156 11.19 9.24 14.06
C ARG A 156 10.33 8.06 13.61
N VAL A 157 10.76 7.40 12.55
CA VAL A 157 10.32 6.08 12.09
C VAL A 157 11.47 5.12 12.36
N GLU A 158 11.17 4.01 13.03
CA GLU A 158 12.16 2.99 13.36
C GLU A 158 12.15 1.90 12.29
N ARG A 159 13.28 1.68 11.65
CA ARG A 159 13.43 0.59 10.68
C ARG A 159 13.41 -0.76 11.39
N SER A 160 12.73 -1.73 10.80
CA SER A 160 12.70 -3.11 11.27
C SER A 160 13.13 -4.07 10.17
N ALA A 161 13.98 -5.03 10.51
CA ALA A 161 14.31 -6.15 9.62
C ALA A 161 13.10 -7.10 9.48
N GLU A 162 12.24 -7.18 10.51
CA GLU A 162 10.98 -7.93 10.44
C GLU A 162 9.84 -6.96 10.10
N TRP A 163 9.35 -7.07 8.88
CA TRP A 163 8.31 -6.19 8.36
C TRP A 163 6.88 -6.74 8.53
N ARG A 164 6.70 -8.01 8.91
CA ARG A 164 5.41 -8.70 9.01
C ARG A 164 4.70 -8.51 10.36
N GLY A 165 5.03 -7.48 11.13
CA GLY A 165 4.33 -7.14 12.36
C GLY A 165 2.90 -6.64 12.14
N PRO A 166 2.09 -6.41 13.21
CA PRO A 166 0.71 -5.96 13.09
C PRO A 166 0.57 -4.58 12.43
N GLY A 167 -0.58 -4.31 11.83
CA GLY A 167 -0.94 -3.04 11.20
C GLY A 167 -0.56 -2.92 9.72
N TYR A 168 -0.59 -1.70 9.18
CA TYR A 168 -0.15 -1.43 7.80
C TYR A 168 1.33 -1.70 7.64
N ARG A 169 1.73 -2.44 6.57
CA ARG A 169 3.12 -2.87 6.44
C ARG A 169 3.72 -2.66 5.07
N TYR A 170 2.91 -2.61 4.04
CA TYR A 170 3.41 -2.42 2.68
C TYR A 170 2.36 -1.82 1.77
N MET A 171 2.81 -1.20 0.71
CA MET A 171 1.99 -0.84 -0.44
C MET A 171 2.43 -1.65 -1.66
N THR A 172 1.58 -1.75 -2.67
CA THR A 172 1.89 -2.49 -3.90
C THR A 172 1.66 -1.61 -5.11
N VAL A 173 2.63 -1.63 -6.01
CA VAL A 173 2.54 -1.07 -7.36
C VAL A 173 2.42 -2.23 -8.34
N GLN A 174 1.41 -2.21 -9.21
CA GLN A 174 1.24 -3.20 -10.26
C GLN A 174 1.89 -2.70 -11.55
N VAL A 175 2.85 -3.46 -12.08
CA VAL A 175 3.67 -3.08 -13.24
C VAL A 175 3.60 -4.14 -14.35
N TRP A 176 3.96 -3.73 -15.57
CA TRP A 176 4.04 -4.65 -16.72
C TRP A 176 5.26 -5.58 -16.66
N ASP A 177 6.38 -5.10 -16.09
CA ASP A 177 7.62 -5.87 -15.96
C ASP A 177 8.25 -5.62 -14.59
N CYS A 178 8.15 -6.61 -13.72
CA CYS A 178 8.66 -6.53 -12.35
C CYS A 178 10.18 -6.44 -12.29
N LEU A 179 10.90 -7.14 -13.18
CA LEU A 179 12.36 -7.15 -13.17
C LEU A 179 12.90 -5.80 -13.62
N ALA A 180 12.41 -5.30 -14.76
CA ALA A 180 12.84 -4.02 -15.29
C ALA A 180 12.57 -2.85 -14.34
N GLU A 181 11.39 -2.84 -13.68
CA GLU A 181 11.06 -1.78 -12.74
C GLU A 181 11.85 -1.89 -11.43
N TYR A 182 12.05 -3.09 -10.90
CA TYR A 182 12.88 -3.31 -9.71
C TYR A 182 14.33 -2.84 -9.96
N ASP A 183 14.96 -3.30 -11.05
CA ASP A 183 16.33 -2.93 -11.38
C ASP A 183 16.43 -1.41 -11.65
N GLY A 184 15.44 -0.84 -12.33
CA GLY A 184 15.37 0.60 -12.58
C GLY A 184 15.25 1.43 -11.29
N ILE A 185 14.45 1.00 -10.31
CA ILE A 185 14.33 1.68 -9.01
C ILE A 185 15.67 1.65 -8.26
N LEU A 186 16.34 0.49 -8.24
CA LEU A 186 17.66 0.38 -7.59
C LEU A 186 18.71 1.24 -8.28
N ALA A 187 18.73 1.27 -9.62
CA ALA A 187 19.65 2.11 -10.40
C ALA A 187 19.43 3.61 -10.14
N ARG A 188 18.21 4.03 -9.79
CA ARG A 188 17.87 5.41 -9.42
C ARG A 188 18.00 5.71 -7.93
N GLY A 189 18.67 4.84 -7.16
CA GLY A 189 19.01 5.06 -5.75
C GLY A 189 17.99 4.48 -4.74
N GLY A 190 17.02 3.70 -5.19
CA GLY A 190 16.16 2.93 -4.29
C GLY A 190 16.89 1.79 -3.59
N ALA A 191 16.38 1.32 -2.47
CA ALA A 191 16.93 0.21 -1.71
C ALA A 191 16.13 -1.08 -1.90
N SER A 192 16.82 -2.24 -1.98
CA SER A 192 16.14 -3.54 -2.01
C SER A 192 15.51 -3.88 -0.66
N GLY A 193 14.23 -4.24 -0.68
CA GLY A 193 13.52 -4.85 0.44
C GLY A 193 13.35 -6.38 0.27
N GLY A 194 13.61 -6.91 -0.92
CA GLY A 194 13.55 -8.34 -1.23
C GLY A 194 13.66 -8.59 -2.73
N ALA A 195 14.58 -9.47 -3.12
CA ALA A 195 14.84 -9.83 -4.52
C ALA A 195 13.60 -10.40 -5.22
N PRO A 196 13.51 -10.28 -6.55
CA PRO A 196 12.40 -10.81 -7.34
C PRO A 196 12.15 -12.30 -7.11
N ARG A 197 10.88 -12.67 -6.98
CA ARG A 197 10.39 -14.04 -6.79
C ARG A 197 9.15 -14.28 -7.62
N VAL A 198 8.89 -15.54 -7.93
CA VAL A 198 7.69 -15.98 -8.64
C VAL A 198 6.86 -16.85 -7.70
N LEU A 199 5.55 -16.61 -7.63
CA LEU A 199 4.60 -17.44 -6.90
C LEU A 199 3.66 -18.12 -7.91
N GLY A 200 3.93 -19.38 -8.18
CA GLY A 200 3.22 -20.17 -9.20
C GLY A 200 3.26 -19.48 -10.56
N ASP A 201 2.14 -19.56 -11.26
CA ASP A 201 1.86 -18.87 -12.53
C ASP A 201 1.09 -17.55 -12.34
N THR A 202 0.97 -17.09 -11.09
CA THR A 202 0.05 -16.00 -10.71
C THR A 202 0.73 -14.64 -10.68
N VAL A 203 1.93 -14.56 -10.09
CA VAL A 203 2.59 -13.28 -9.84
C VAL A 203 4.11 -13.41 -9.74
N ARG A 204 4.83 -12.47 -10.37
CA ARG A 204 6.22 -12.14 -10.04
C ARG A 204 6.21 -10.87 -9.20
N PHE A 205 6.96 -10.86 -8.13
CA PHE A 205 7.05 -9.70 -7.23
C PHE A 205 8.44 -9.54 -6.66
N ALA A 206 8.76 -8.31 -6.31
CA ALA A 206 9.95 -7.92 -5.56
C ALA A 206 9.55 -6.88 -4.52
N PHE A 207 10.41 -6.61 -3.56
CA PHE A 207 10.22 -5.49 -2.64
C PHE A 207 11.36 -4.48 -2.78
N VAL A 208 10.99 -3.21 -2.79
CA VAL A 208 11.90 -2.09 -2.53
C VAL A 208 11.51 -1.43 -1.23
N CYS A 209 12.44 -0.69 -0.62
CA CYS A 209 12.16 0.09 0.58
C CYS A 209 12.25 1.58 0.28
N ASP A 210 11.35 2.35 0.90
CA ASP A 210 11.50 3.79 0.97
C ASP A 210 12.66 4.18 1.93
N PRO A 211 13.02 5.48 2.06
CA PRO A 211 14.12 5.91 2.93
C PRO A 211 13.99 5.46 4.39
N ASP A 212 12.77 5.27 4.89
CA ASP A 212 12.49 4.84 6.25
C ASP A 212 12.32 3.32 6.42
N GLY A 213 12.45 2.56 5.33
CA GLY A 213 12.37 1.09 5.33
C GLY A 213 10.95 0.55 5.19
N ASN A 214 9.96 1.37 4.83
CA ASN A 214 8.64 0.85 4.49
C ASN A 214 8.71 0.08 3.18
N HIS A 215 8.06 -1.08 3.16
CA HIS A 215 8.11 -1.99 2.01
C HIS A 215 7.14 -1.58 0.91
N ILE A 216 7.61 -1.58 -0.32
CA ILE A 216 6.81 -1.39 -1.54
C ILE A 216 6.97 -2.63 -2.40
N GLU A 217 5.88 -3.36 -2.59
CA GLU A 217 5.82 -4.53 -3.47
C GLU A 217 5.72 -4.05 -4.93
N ILE A 218 6.70 -4.37 -5.75
CA ILE A 218 6.68 -4.22 -7.20
C ILE A 218 6.14 -5.53 -7.77
N SER A 219 4.94 -5.50 -8.32
CA SER A 219 4.16 -6.70 -8.61
C SER A 219 3.77 -6.77 -10.10
N GLN A 220 4.14 -7.86 -10.76
CA GLN A 220 3.68 -8.22 -12.11
C GLN A 220 2.71 -9.39 -11.97
N ARG A 221 1.43 -9.11 -12.11
CA ARG A 221 0.38 -10.11 -11.95
C ARG A 221 -0.10 -10.62 -13.30
N ALA A 222 -0.08 -11.94 -13.49
CA ALA A 222 -0.47 -12.58 -14.75
C ALA A 222 -1.86 -12.14 -15.26
N SER A 223 -2.85 -11.97 -14.34
CA SER A 223 -4.20 -11.52 -14.71
C SER A 223 -4.25 -10.07 -15.23
N LEU A 224 -3.24 -9.24 -14.97
CA LEU A 224 -3.13 -7.88 -15.49
C LEU A 224 -2.27 -7.81 -16.75
N THR A 225 -1.28 -8.71 -16.89
CA THR A 225 -0.28 -8.68 -17.97
C THR A 225 -0.54 -9.70 -19.08
N GLY A 226 -1.74 -10.30 -19.13
CA GLY A 226 -2.10 -11.28 -20.17
C GLY A 226 -1.34 -12.61 -20.05
N GLY A 227 -1.09 -13.08 -18.82
CA GLY A 227 -0.42 -14.35 -18.55
C GLY A 227 1.11 -14.29 -18.57
N ARG A 228 1.71 -13.10 -18.75
CA ARG A 228 3.19 -12.93 -18.72
C ARG A 228 3.69 -12.74 -17.30
N LEU A 229 4.76 -13.46 -16.93
CA LEU A 229 5.54 -13.30 -15.71
C LEU A 229 7.02 -13.24 -16.02
#